data_8d15ad6abb692fc49ae73ed07d129c5e
#
_entry.id   8d15ad6abb692fc49ae73ed07d129c5e
#
_cell.length_a   1.000
_cell.length_b   1.000
_cell.length_c   1.000
_cell.angle_alpha   90.00
_cell.angle_beta   90.00
_cell.angle_gamma   90.00
#
_symmetry.space_group_name_H-M   'P 1'
#
loop_
_entity.id
_entity.type
_entity.pdbx_description
1 polymer ?
#
loop_
_entity_poly.entity_id
_entity_poly.type
_entity_poly.pdbx_seq_one_letter_code
_entity_poly.pdbx_strand_id
1 'polypeptide(L)'
;MYFYSKEKLEIMADELNKDFYPERLEKIIPFDAYDFMEKQGLEIEWKYITPNKKLLGMIFFGDAVWPVWNSRKYKKGDYPHNEFFKKGTVVINNILIDEKDAKKERFVTGHEAMHWVKDKDYFKTHTTDVIHACKEEVFEKTYWNNRMSEEDIIERQTNYLNAAVQMPRDLIKREFFKRLRYKNIPEGPIEYMRYMQKHIKSLADDFGLNYNPVLYRLYDLNILKRKEWYYWN
;
A
#
# COMPACT_ATOMS: atom_id res chain seq x y z
N MET A 1 2.06 -14.21 14.95
CA MET A 1 1.90 -12.90 14.23
C MET A 1 2.15 -11.74 15.18
N TYR A 2 2.83 -10.70 14.74
CA TYR A 2 2.96 -9.46 15.51
C TYR A 2 1.75 -8.56 15.21
N PHE A 3 0.99 -8.24 16.24
CA PHE A 3 -0.09 -7.25 16.13
C PHE A 3 0.47 -5.86 16.47
N TYR A 4 0.45 -4.96 15.48
CA TYR A 4 0.86 -3.56 15.67
C TYR A 4 -0.37 -2.68 15.84
N SER A 5 -0.37 -1.81 16.86
CA SER A 5 -1.37 -0.75 16.96
C SER A 5 -1.16 0.30 15.86
N LYS A 6 -2.21 1.05 15.54
CA LYS A 6 -2.11 2.18 14.58
C LYS A 6 -1.01 3.15 14.98
N GLU A 7 -0.90 3.50 16.27
CA GLU A 7 0.13 4.40 16.76
C GLU A 7 1.55 3.85 16.52
N LYS A 8 1.76 2.53 16.74
CA LYS A 8 3.06 1.92 16.44
C LYS A 8 3.39 1.97 14.96
N LEU A 9 2.40 1.76 14.09
CA LEU A 9 2.58 1.85 12.63
C LEU A 9 2.89 3.30 12.18
N GLU A 10 2.28 4.32 12.83
CA GLU A 10 2.62 5.72 12.59
C GLU A 10 4.07 6.03 12.99
N ILE A 11 4.51 5.56 14.17
CA ILE A 11 5.89 5.72 14.62
C ILE A 11 6.86 5.08 13.63
N MET A 12 6.58 3.85 13.19
CA MET A 12 7.41 3.17 12.18
C MET A 12 7.48 3.97 10.87
N ALA A 13 6.35 4.54 10.43
CA ALA A 13 6.31 5.35 9.21
C ALA A 13 7.11 6.65 9.35
N ASP A 14 7.01 7.30 10.50
CA ASP A 14 7.76 8.52 10.81
C ASP A 14 9.28 8.22 10.86
N GLU A 15 9.69 7.11 11.49
CA GLU A 15 11.08 6.64 11.53
C GLU A 15 11.61 6.36 10.12
N LEU A 16 10.86 5.61 9.30
CA LEU A 16 11.25 5.32 7.91
C LEU A 16 11.41 6.60 7.08
N ASN A 17 10.45 7.53 7.17
CA ASN A 17 10.59 8.80 6.46
C ASN A 17 11.77 9.62 6.99
N LYS A 18 12.00 9.66 8.29
CA LYS A 18 13.13 10.39 8.91
C LYS A 18 14.48 9.82 8.47
N ASP A 19 14.61 8.51 8.39
CA ASP A 19 15.86 7.84 8.08
C ASP A 19 16.21 7.89 6.58
N PHE A 20 15.20 7.78 5.73
CA PHE A 20 15.42 7.67 4.28
C PHE A 20 15.08 8.94 3.49
N TYR A 21 14.09 9.73 3.94
CA TYR A 21 13.53 10.87 3.19
C TYR A 21 13.01 11.95 4.14
N PRO A 22 13.85 12.59 4.97
CA PRO A 22 13.42 13.51 6.02
C PRO A 22 12.62 14.72 5.48
N GLU A 23 12.91 15.17 4.29
CA GLU A 23 12.19 16.28 3.63
C GLU A 23 10.71 15.97 3.36
N ARG A 24 10.32 14.69 3.28
CA ARG A 24 8.94 14.26 3.09
C ARG A 24 8.06 14.44 4.32
N LEU A 25 8.64 14.67 5.48
CA LEU A 25 7.88 15.04 6.69
C LEU A 25 7.36 16.47 6.61
N GLU A 26 8.01 17.31 5.79
CA GLU A 26 7.67 18.73 5.67
C GLU A 26 7.03 19.12 4.34
N LYS A 27 7.40 18.43 3.26
CA LYS A 27 6.97 18.72 1.89
C LYS A 27 6.31 17.53 1.24
N ILE A 28 5.31 17.78 0.38
CA ILE A 28 4.75 16.72 -0.45
C ILE A 28 5.76 16.38 -1.54
N ILE A 29 6.35 15.20 -1.40
CA ILE A 29 7.22 14.57 -2.39
C ILE A 29 6.67 13.14 -2.55
N PRO A 30 6.26 12.72 -3.75
CA PRO A 30 5.80 11.36 -3.98
C PRO A 30 6.82 10.33 -3.49
N PHE A 31 6.35 9.26 -2.86
CA PHE A 31 7.23 8.20 -2.37
C PHE A 31 7.83 7.43 -3.54
N ASP A 32 9.15 7.33 -3.57
CA ASP A 32 9.86 6.48 -4.51
C ASP A 32 10.07 5.10 -3.89
N ALA A 33 9.15 4.19 -4.22
CA ALA A 33 9.20 2.82 -3.72
C ALA A 33 10.38 2.02 -4.29
N TYR A 34 10.84 2.36 -5.49
CA TYR A 34 11.97 1.70 -6.13
C TYR A 34 13.29 2.05 -5.44
N ASP A 35 13.55 3.35 -5.25
CA ASP A 35 14.73 3.81 -4.49
C ASP A 35 14.73 3.25 -3.06
N PHE A 36 13.55 3.20 -2.43
CA PHE A 36 13.43 2.60 -1.10
C PHE A 36 13.78 1.11 -1.09
N MET A 37 13.28 0.34 -2.06
CA MET A 37 13.58 -1.09 -2.18
C MET A 37 15.06 -1.34 -2.44
N GLU A 38 15.69 -0.56 -3.32
CA GLU A 38 17.13 -0.63 -3.57
C GLU A 38 17.92 -0.41 -2.28
N LYS A 39 17.58 0.61 -1.50
CA LYS A 39 18.20 0.87 -0.17
C LYS A 39 17.97 -0.26 0.83
N GLN A 40 16.90 -1.06 0.69
CA GLN A 40 16.62 -2.25 1.50
C GLN A 40 17.31 -3.52 0.95
N GLY A 41 18.01 -3.43 -0.17
CA GLY A 41 18.64 -4.58 -0.83
C GLY A 41 17.65 -5.54 -1.46
N LEU A 42 16.46 -5.06 -1.88
CA LEU A 42 15.45 -5.84 -2.56
C LEU A 42 15.65 -5.79 -4.08
N GLU A 43 15.40 -6.89 -4.74
CA GLU A 43 15.35 -6.98 -6.20
C GLU A 43 13.90 -6.84 -6.68
N ILE A 44 13.69 -6.13 -7.79
CA ILE A 44 12.35 -5.91 -8.35
C ILE A 44 12.29 -6.53 -9.73
N GLU A 45 11.26 -7.36 -9.92
CA GLU A 45 10.96 -7.99 -11.20
C GLU A 45 9.51 -7.70 -11.64
N TRP A 46 9.31 -7.57 -12.94
CA TRP A 46 7.99 -7.39 -13.54
C TRP A 46 7.61 -8.66 -14.30
N LYS A 47 6.54 -9.32 -13.85
CA LYS A 47 6.03 -10.55 -14.44
C LYS A 47 4.51 -10.49 -14.57
N TYR A 48 3.94 -11.25 -15.47
CA TYR A 48 2.50 -11.50 -15.45
C TYR A 48 2.21 -12.57 -14.39
N ILE A 49 1.95 -12.15 -13.16
CA ILE A 49 1.68 -13.05 -12.02
C ILE A 49 0.34 -13.75 -12.24
N THR A 50 -0.70 -12.97 -12.54
CA THR A 50 -2.02 -13.47 -12.91
C THR A 50 -2.62 -12.58 -14.00
N PRO A 51 -3.08 -13.17 -15.12
CA PRO A 51 -3.66 -12.40 -16.23
C PRO A 51 -4.95 -11.66 -15.87
N ASN A 52 -5.63 -12.09 -14.82
CA ASN A 52 -6.92 -11.56 -14.38
C ASN A 52 -6.82 -10.54 -13.23
N LYS A 53 -5.64 -10.01 -12.97
CA LYS A 53 -5.35 -9.03 -11.89
C LYS A 53 -5.63 -9.51 -10.46
N LYS A 54 -5.85 -10.79 -10.22
CA LYS A 54 -6.08 -11.28 -8.85
C LYS A 54 -4.91 -10.98 -7.92
N LEU A 55 -3.68 -11.04 -8.44
CA LEU A 55 -2.46 -10.67 -7.73
C LEU A 55 -1.81 -9.48 -8.42
N LEU A 56 -1.53 -8.43 -7.67
CA LEU A 56 -0.92 -7.19 -8.18
C LEU A 56 0.57 -7.11 -7.87
N GLY A 57 0.99 -7.68 -6.75
CA GLY A 57 2.37 -7.77 -6.30
C GLY A 57 2.56 -9.00 -5.44
N MET A 58 3.80 -9.32 -5.17
CA MET A 58 4.21 -10.35 -4.22
C MET A 58 5.65 -10.15 -3.79
N ILE A 59 5.96 -10.60 -2.57
CA ILE A 59 7.31 -10.58 -2.02
C ILE A 59 7.73 -11.97 -1.57
N PHE A 60 9.01 -12.29 -1.83
CA PHE A 60 9.62 -13.56 -1.46
C PHE A 60 10.48 -13.40 -0.20
N PHE A 61 10.03 -13.96 0.91
CA PHE A 61 10.78 -14.00 2.18
C PHE A 61 11.77 -15.17 2.26
N GLY A 62 11.75 -16.05 1.28
CA GLY A 62 12.67 -17.17 1.07
C GLY A 62 12.78 -17.51 -0.42
N ASP A 63 13.76 -18.34 -0.77
CA ASP A 63 13.90 -18.84 -2.13
C ASP A 63 12.70 -19.73 -2.48
N ALA A 64 12.07 -19.49 -3.62
CA ALA A 64 10.90 -20.25 -4.03
C ALA A 64 10.71 -20.26 -5.55
N VAL A 65 9.90 -21.20 -6.02
CA VAL A 65 9.46 -21.28 -7.41
C VAL A 65 8.00 -20.86 -7.48
N TRP A 66 7.67 -19.99 -8.44
CA TRP A 66 6.32 -19.49 -8.63
C TRP A 66 5.91 -19.51 -10.11
N PRO A 67 4.65 -19.85 -10.43
CA PRO A 67 4.16 -19.82 -11.79
C PRO A 67 3.93 -18.40 -12.29
N VAL A 68 4.50 -18.06 -13.46
CA VAL A 68 4.32 -16.79 -14.15
C VAL A 68 3.85 -17.02 -15.60
N TRP A 69 3.16 -16.03 -16.14
CA TRP A 69 2.62 -16.09 -17.50
C TRP A 69 3.52 -15.31 -18.48
N ASN A 70 3.56 -15.75 -19.75
CA ASN A 70 4.34 -15.05 -20.77
C ASN A 70 3.70 -13.74 -21.22
N SER A 71 2.38 -13.58 -21.04
CA SER A 71 1.67 -12.37 -21.45
C SER A 71 0.34 -12.21 -20.70
N ARG A 72 -0.23 -10.99 -20.76
CA ARG A 72 -1.59 -10.70 -20.30
C ARG A 72 -2.66 -11.47 -21.07
N LYS A 73 -2.45 -11.66 -22.38
CA LYS A 73 -3.38 -12.37 -23.26
C LYS A 73 -2.97 -13.83 -23.34
N TYR A 74 -3.76 -14.70 -22.73
CA TYR A 74 -3.60 -16.15 -22.82
C TYR A 74 -4.71 -16.75 -23.68
N LYS A 75 -4.39 -17.80 -24.43
CA LYS A 75 -5.32 -18.59 -25.24
C LYS A 75 -5.68 -19.86 -24.46
N LYS A 76 -6.77 -20.51 -24.89
CA LYS A 76 -7.09 -21.84 -24.37
C LYS A 76 -5.94 -22.80 -24.70
N GLY A 77 -5.32 -23.35 -23.66
CA GLY A 77 -4.14 -24.21 -23.79
C GLY A 77 -2.82 -23.55 -23.40
N ASP A 78 -2.79 -22.23 -23.15
CA ASP A 78 -1.63 -21.59 -22.54
C ASP A 78 -1.58 -21.93 -21.04
N TYR A 79 -0.39 -22.16 -20.54
CA TYR A 79 -0.12 -22.47 -19.14
C TYR A 79 0.98 -21.54 -18.61
N PRO A 80 0.99 -21.21 -17.33
CA PRO A 80 2.11 -20.53 -16.72
C PRO A 80 3.33 -21.47 -16.70
N HIS A 81 4.52 -20.89 -16.75
CA HIS A 81 5.77 -21.62 -16.52
C HIS A 81 6.31 -21.27 -15.14
N ASN A 82 7.02 -22.22 -14.56
CA ASN A 82 7.65 -22.03 -13.26
C ASN A 82 8.95 -21.23 -13.38
N GLU A 83 9.09 -20.22 -12.55
CA GLU A 83 10.29 -19.39 -12.45
C GLU A 83 10.81 -19.37 -11.01
N PHE A 84 12.14 -19.35 -10.84
CA PHE A 84 12.78 -19.32 -9.53
C PHE A 84 13.01 -17.89 -9.10
N PHE A 85 12.63 -17.56 -7.86
CA PHE A 85 12.83 -16.26 -7.25
C PHE A 85 13.63 -16.42 -5.96
N LYS A 86 14.60 -15.55 -5.78
CA LYS A 86 15.42 -15.48 -4.55
C LYS A 86 14.68 -14.76 -3.45
N LYS A 87 15.10 -15.04 -2.24
CA LYS A 87 14.70 -14.23 -1.07
C LYS A 87 15.01 -12.75 -1.30
N GLY A 88 14.05 -11.88 -0.99
CA GLY A 88 14.16 -10.44 -1.20
C GLY A 88 13.76 -9.98 -2.61
N THR A 89 13.24 -10.89 -3.45
CA THR A 89 12.65 -10.48 -4.72
C THR A 89 11.21 -10.00 -4.49
N VAL A 90 10.89 -8.84 -5.05
CA VAL A 90 9.53 -8.30 -5.17
C VAL A 90 9.12 -8.43 -6.63
N VAL A 91 7.98 -9.06 -6.86
CA VAL A 91 7.42 -9.20 -8.22
C VAL A 91 6.19 -8.33 -8.33
N ILE A 92 6.20 -7.42 -9.31
CA ILE A 92 5.06 -6.54 -9.63
C ILE A 92 4.40 -7.03 -10.90
N ASN A 93 3.07 -7.10 -10.91
CA ASN A 93 2.34 -7.58 -12.07
C ASN A 93 2.44 -6.59 -13.24
N ASN A 94 2.99 -7.05 -14.35
CA ASN A 94 3.17 -6.29 -15.61
C ASN A 94 1.87 -5.64 -16.13
N ILE A 95 0.74 -6.14 -15.70
CA ILE A 95 -0.57 -5.57 -16.06
C ILE A 95 -0.70 -4.09 -15.63
N LEU A 96 -0.02 -3.68 -14.55
CA LEU A 96 -0.01 -2.29 -14.08
C LEU A 96 0.74 -1.37 -15.07
N ILE A 97 1.82 -1.90 -15.67
CA ILE A 97 2.57 -1.21 -16.72
C ILE A 97 1.73 -1.11 -18.00
N ASP A 98 1.10 -2.21 -18.41
CA ASP A 98 0.25 -2.25 -19.61
C ASP A 98 -0.91 -1.25 -19.52
N GLU A 99 -1.47 -1.07 -18.33
CA GLU A 99 -2.58 -0.12 -18.08
C GLU A 99 -2.12 1.31 -17.85
N LYS A 100 -0.81 1.53 -17.77
CA LYS A 100 -0.19 2.84 -17.51
C LYS A 100 -0.74 3.51 -16.23
N ASP A 101 -1.11 2.72 -15.23
CA ASP A 101 -1.57 3.20 -13.93
C ASP A 101 -0.40 3.34 -12.95
N ALA A 102 0.46 4.33 -13.20
CA ALA A 102 1.65 4.59 -12.40
C ALA A 102 1.31 4.91 -10.93
N LYS A 103 0.10 5.41 -10.64
CA LYS A 103 -0.34 5.69 -9.27
C LYS A 103 -0.66 4.40 -8.51
N LYS A 104 -1.34 3.46 -9.17
CA LYS A 104 -1.64 2.15 -8.60
C LYS A 104 -0.37 1.33 -8.44
N GLU A 105 0.49 1.34 -9.46
CA GLU A 105 1.79 0.69 -9.43
C GLU A 105 2.62 1.17 -8.23
N ARG A 106 2.78 2.50 -8.03
CA ARG A 106 3.50 3.07 -6.89
C ARG A 106 2.93 2.59 -5.54
N PHE A 107 1.61 2.55 -5.44
CA PHE A 107 0.96 2.11 -4.21
C PHE A 107 1.20 0.62 -3.94
N VAL A 108 1.10 -0.23 -4.96
CA VAL A 108 1.36 -1.67 -4.87
C VAL A 108 2.84 -1.93 -4.54
N THR A 109 3.76 -1.28 -5.25
CA THR A 109 5.20 -1.42 -5.02
C THR A 109 5.57 -1.02 -3.58
N GLY A 110 5.03 0.11 -3.11
CA GLY A 110 5.22 0.53 -1.71
C GLY A 110 4.62 -0.46 -0.71
N HIS A 111 3.50 -1.09 -1.02
CA HIS A 111 2.86 -2.11 -0.18
C HIS A 111 3.78 -3.33 0.00
N GLU A 112 4.34 -3.86 -1.07
CA GLU A 112 5.27 -5.00 -0.99
C GLU A 112 6.55 -4.64 -0.19
N ALA A 113 7.05 -3.40 -0.35
CA ALA A 113 8.17 -2.91 0.46
C ALA A 113 7.84 -2.88 1.96
N MET A 114 6.61 -2.51 2.33
CA MET A 114 6.19 -2.47 3.74
C MET A 114 6.00 -3.86 4.34
N HIS A 115 5.64 -4.87 3.55
CA HIS A 115 5.72 -6.26 3.99
C HIS A 115 7.15 -6.64 4.40
N TRP A 116 8.16 -6.28 3.59
CA TRP A 116 9.55 -6.56 3.96
C TRP A 116 9.94 -5.90 5.28
N VAL A 117 9.58 -4.65 5.45
CA VAL A 117 9.92 -3.90 6.68
C VAL A 117 9.25 -4.52 7.91
N LYS A 118 7.98 -4.82 7.81
CA LYS A 118 7.15 -5.19 8.98
C LYS A 118 7.15 -6.69 9.26
N ASP A 119 7.14 -7.52 8.21
CA ASP A 119 6.82 -8.94 8.32
C ASP A 119 8.03 -9.87 8.15
N LYS A 120 9.20 -9.38 7.71
CA LYS A 120 10.38 -10.23 7.46
C LYS A 120 10.77 -11.12 8.63
N ASP A 121 10.63 -10.64 9.87
CA ASP A 121 11.00 -11.41 11.06
C ASP A 121 9.94 -12.45 11.42
N TYR A 122 8.67 -12.18 11.12
CA TYR A 122 7.60 -13.16 11.23
C TYR A 122 7.83 -14.33 10.27
N PHE A 123 8.08 -14.05 8.99
CA PHE A 123 8.30 -15.08 7.97
C PHE A 123 9.62 -15.85 8.14
N LYS A 124 10.63 -15.30 8.83
CA LYS A 124 11.84 -16.07 9.20
C LYS A 124 11.54 -17.25 10.12
N THR A 125 10.53 -17.15 10.97
CA THR A 125 10.16 -18.17 11.95
C THR A 125 9.05 -19.10 11.45
N HIS A 126 8.37 -18.75 10.35
CA HIS A 126 7.27 -19.51 9.75
C HIS A 126 7.69 -20.01 8.37
N THR A 127 8.48 -21.08 8.35
CA THR A 127 9.18 -21.62 7.16
C THR A 127 8.26 -22.18 6.08
N THR A 128 6.96 -22.34 6.33
CA THR A 128 5.97 -22.81 5.34
C THR A 128 5.46 -21.73 4.41
N ASP A 129 5.51 -20.46 4.84
CA ASP A 129 4.92 -19.34 4.11
C ASP A 129 6.02 -18.36 3.66
N VAL A 130 6.87 -18.81 2.71
CA VAL A 130 7.98 -18.01 2.20
C VAL A 130 7.56 -16.96 1.17
N ILE A 131 6.29 -16.95 0.75
CA ILE A 131 5.75 -16.07 -0.27
C ILE A 131 4.52 -15.37 0.30
N HIS A 132 4.48 -14.04 0.18
CA HIS A 132 3.27 -13.28 0.44
C HIS A 132 2.82 -12.56 -0.83
N ALA A 133 1.53 -12.61 -1.14
CA ALA A 133 0.99 -12.11 -2.40
C ALA A 133 -0.20 -11.18 -2.16
N CYS A 134 -0.09 -9.94 -2.63
CA CYS A 134 -1.13 -8.92 -2.53
C CYS A 134 -2.25 -9.17 -3.54
N LYS A 135 -3.47 -9.37 -3.04
CA LYS A 135 -4.68 -9.54 -3.85
C LYS A 135 -5.37 -8.19 -4.09
N GLU A 136 -5.88 -7.95 -5.31
CA GLU A 136 -6.62 -6.72 -5.61
C GLU A 136 -7.80 -6.49 -4.66
N GLU A 137 -8.51 -7.55 -4.29
CA GLU A 137 -9.68 -7.49 -3.40
C GLU A 137 -9.37 -7.07 -1.96
N VAL A 138 -8.13 -7.22 -1.51
CA VAL A 138 -7.73 -6.91 -0.13
C VAL A 138 -7.80 -5.41 0.14
N PHE A 139 -7.50 -4.56 -0.86
CA PHE A 139 -7.59 -3.12 -0.71
C PHE A 139 -9.00 -2.62 -0.41
N GLU A 140 -10.03 -3.37 -0.77
CA GLU A 140 -11.42 -2.99 -0.54
C GLU A 140 -12.06 -3.68 0.68
N LYS A 141 -11.75 -4.95 0.92
CA LYS A 141 -12.41 -5.79 1.94
C LYS A 141 -11.86 -5.65 3.35
N THR A 142 -10.57 -5.35 3.53
CA THR A 142 -9.91 -5.31 4.85
C THR A 142 -10.43 -4.23 5.79
N TYR A 143 -11.19 -3.27 5.30
CA TYR A 143 -11.74 -2.20 6.13
C TYR A 143 -13.05 -2.55 6.85
N TRP A 144 -13.74 -3.66 6.49
CA TRP A 144 -15.17 -3.81 6.78
C TRP A 144 -15.59 -5.11 7.47
N ASN A 145 -14.70 -6.06 7.73
CA ASN A 145 -15.09 -7.37 8.27
C ASN A 145 -14.71 -7.54 9.75
N ASN A 146 -15.70 -7.90 10.60
CA ASN A 146 -15.49 -8.14 12.03
C ASN A 146 -14.84 -9.49 12.36
N ARG A 147 -14.67 -10.38 11.36
CA ARG A 147 -13.98 -11.66 11.49
C ARG A 147 -12.80 -11.66 10.53
N MET A 148 -11.69 -11.12 10.98
CA MET A 148 -10.45 -11.04 10.19
C MET A 148 -9.63 -12.30 10.42
N SER A 149 -9.17 -12.92 9.33
CA SER A 149 -8.11 -13.92 9.37
C SER A 149 -6.77 -13.27 9.76
N GLU A 150 -5.79 -14.09 10.10
CA GLU A 150 -4.43 -13.61 10.36
C GLU A 150 -3.84 -12.91 9.13
N GLU A 151 -4.08 -13.45 7.95
CA GLU A 151 -3.71 -12.84 6.66
C GLU A 151 -4.36 -11.46 6.46
N ASP A 152 -5.66 -11.32 6.74
CA ASP A 152 -6.36 -10.03 6.66
C ASP A 152 -5.77 -8.98 7.60
N ILE A 153 -5.31 -9.40 8.79
CA ILE A 153 -4.67 -8.49 9.75
C ILE A 153 -3.30 -8.05 9.24
N ILE A 154 -2.48 -8.96 8.71
CA ILE A 154 -1.19 -8.67 8.11
C ILE A 154 -1.37 -7.64 6.99
N GLU A 155 -2.26 -7.91 6.05
CA GLU A 155 -2.57 -7.05 4.92
C GLU A 155 -3.07 -5.66 5.35
N ARG A 156 -4.00 -5.62 6.31
CA ARG A 156 -4.52 -4.35 6.83
C ARG A 156 -3.44 -3.48 7.47
N GLN A 157 -2.56 -4.10 8.26
CA GLN A 157 -1.45 -3.39 8.88
C GLN A 157 -0.45 -2.90 7.85
N THR A 158 -0.17 -3.69 6.82
CA THR A 158 0.72 -3.31 5.72
C THR A 158 0.14 -2.18 4.88
N ASN A 159 -1.16 -2.25 4.54
CA ASN A 159 -1.86 -1.16 3.87
C ASN A 159 -1.81 0.13 4.68
N TYR A 160 -2.01 0.04 6.00
CA TYR A 160 -1.93 1.20 6.89
C TYR A 160 -0.52 1.79 6.91
N LEU A 161 0.51 0.96 7.11
CA LEU A 161 1.90 1.40 7.14
C LEU A 161 2.31 2.02 5.80
N ASN A 162 1.96 1.38 4.68
CA ASN A 162 2.20 1.91 3.35
C ASN A 162 1.57 3.30 3.16
N ALA A 163 0.30 3.46 3.54
CA ALA A 163 -0.37 4.75 3.48
C ALA A 163 0.28 5.80 4.41
N ALA A 164 0.76 5.38 5.59
CA ALA A 164 1.43 6.26 6.55
C ALA A 164 2.80 6.74 6.04
N VAL A 165 3.58 5.86 5.43
CA VAL A 165 4.87 6.21 4.81
C VAL A 165 4.66 7.13 3.60
N GLN A 166 3.69 6.81 2.75
CA GLN A 166 3.42 7.62 1.55
C GLN A 166 2.80 8.98 1.88
N MET A 167 2.03 9.07 2.96
CA MET A 167 1.32 10.27 3.39
C MET A 167 1.54 10.53 4.89
N PRO A 168 2.67 11.14 5.29
CA PRO A 168 2.97 11.44 6.68
C PRO A 168 1.81 12.20 7.37
N ARG A 169 1.45 11.78 8.59
CA ARG A 169 0.22 12.22 9.28
C ARG A 169 0.08 13.72 9.43
N ASP A 170 1.13 14.41 9.87
CA ASP A 170 1.09 15.85 10.10
C ASP A 170 1.09 16.63 8.78
N LEU A 171 1.82 16.14 7.79
CA LEU A 171 1.87 16.74 6.46
C LEU A 171 0.50 16.65 5.76
N ILE A 172 -0.09 15.45 5.67
CA ILE A 172 -1.38 15.30 4.99
C ILE A 172 -2.48 16.10 5.70
N LYS A 173 -2.50 16.12 7.04
CA LYS A 173 -3.45 16.90 7.84
C LYS A 173 -3.32 18.39 7.53
N ARG A 174 -2.10 18.93 7.61
CA ARG A 174 -1.81 20.34 7.31
C ARG A 174 -2.23 20.71 5.90
N GLU A 175 -1.81 19.93 4.91
CA GLU A 175 -2.05 20.21 3.51
C GLU A 175 -3.52 20.05 3.11
N PHE A 176 -4.26 19.14 3.73
CA PHE A 176 -5.70 19.00 3.53
C PHE A 176 -6.46 20.23 4.03
N PHE A 177 -6.24 20.67 5.26
CA PHE A 177 -6.93 21.85 5.82
C PHE A 177 -6.51 23.15 5.15
N LYS A 178 -5.28 23.28 4.71
CA LYS A 178 -4.80 24.41 3.89
C LYS A 178 -5.60 24.52 2.58
N ARG A 179 -5.84 23.41 1.87
CA ARG A 179 -6.66 23.41 0.63
C ARG A 179 -8.12 23.76 0.90
N LEU A 180 -8.64 23.40 2.05
CA LEU A 180 -9.98 23.78 2.47
C LEU A 180 -10.05 25.24 2.99
N ARG A 181 -8.92 25.94 3.06
CA ARG A 181 -8.79 27.34 3.57
C ARG A 181 -9.22 27.49 5.02
N TYR A 182 -9.02 26.46 5.85
CA TYR A 182 -9.21 26.57 7.28
C TYR A 182 -8.12 27.45 7.89
N LYS A 183 -8.48 28.43 8.71
CA LYS A 183 -7.52 29.27 9.46
C LYS A 183 -6.81 28.49 10.56
N ASN A 184 -7.57 27.61 11.24
CA ASN A 184 -7.06 26.75 12.30
C ASN A 184 -7.44 25.30 11.98
N ILE A 185 -6.54 24.37 12.28
CA ILE A 185 -6.82 22.94 12.14
C ILE A 185 -7.80 22.53 13.24
N PRO A 186 -8.96 21.92 12.90
CA PRO A 186 -9.92 21.43 13.89
C PRO A 186 -9.30 20.37 14.82
N GLU A 187 -9.70 20.38 16.09
CA GLU A 187 -9.27 19.38 17.07
C GLU A 187 -9.85 17.98 16.81
N GLY A 188 -11.05 17.92 16.23
CA GLY A 188 -11.76 16.67 15.94
C GLY A 188 -12.06 16.48 14.46
N PRO A 189 -12.62 15.30 14.11
CA PRO A 189 -12.95 15.00 12.74
C PRO A 189 -14.09 15.87 12.21
N ILE A 190 -14.00 16.24 10.92
CA ILE A 190 -15.04 16.97 10.21
C ILE A 190 -15.87 16.05 9.33
N GLU A 191 -17.10 16.43 9.04
CA GLU A 191 -17.97 15.70 8.12
C GLU A 191 -17.44 15.78 6.69
N TYR A 192 -17.47 14.64 5.97
CA TYR A 192 -17.17 14.65 4.53
C TYR A 192 -18.27 15.39 3.76
N MET A 193 -17.89 16.41 3.02
CA MET A 193 -18.76 17.18 2.15
C MET A 193 -18.35 17.02 0.68
N ARG A 194 -19.33 16.97 -0.24
CA ARG A 194 -19.09 16.73 -1.67
C ARG A 194 -18.04 17.67 -2.28
N TYR A 195 -18.00 18.92 -1.86
CA TYR A 195 -17.01 19.88 -2.37
C TYR A 195 -15.57 19.52 -2.03
N MET A 196 -15.34 18.69 -0.98
CA MET A 196 -13.99 18.23 -0.60
C MET A 196 -13.39 17.26 -1.61
N GLN A 197 -14.22 16.60 -2.44
CA GLN A 197 -13.74 15.64 -3.43
C GLN A 197 -12.64 16.21 -4.35
N LYS A 198 -12.82 17.44 -4.85
CA LYS A 198 -11.81 18.10 -5.69
C LYS A 198 -10.50 18.37 -4.96
N HIS A 199 -10.55 18.70 -3.66
CA HIS A 199 -9.38 18.98 -2.85
C HIS A 199 -8.64 17.69 -2.49
N ILE A 200 -9.36 16.60 -2.20
CA ILE A 200 -8.78 15.27 -1.98
C ILE A 200 -8.14 14.75 -3.27
N LYS A 201 -8.79 14.95 -4.43
CA LYS A 201 -8.22 14.58 -5.73
C LYS A 201 -6.93 15.33 -6.02
N SER A 202 -6.92 16.65 -5.82
CA SER A 202 -5.70 17.46 -5.97
C SER A 202 -4.59 17.01 -5.02
N LEU A 203 -4.93 16.70 -3.76
CA LEU A 203 -3.99 16.19 -2.78
C LEU A 203 -3.43 14.81 -3.20
N ALA A 204 -4.27 13.95 -3.77
CA ALA A 204 -3.87 12.66 -4.31
C ALA A 204 -2.91 12.80 -5.50
N ASP A 205 -3.19 13.75 -6.41
CA ASP A 205 -2.31 14.05 -7.54
C ASP A 205 -0.93 14.50 -7.05
N ASP A 206 -0.85 15.34 -6.03
CA ASP A 206 0.41 15.84 -5.48
C ASP A 206 1.22 14.73 -4.78
N PHE A 207 0.57 13.79 -4.08
CA PHE A 207 1.23 12.61 -3.52
C PHE A 207 1.54 11.54 -4.58
N GLY A 208 1.09 11.71 -5.82
CA GLY A 208 1.22 10.72 -6.89
C GLY A 208 0.41 9.46 -6.64
N LEU A 209 -0.75 9.57 -6.00
CA LEU A 209 -1.64 8.47 -5.61
C LEU A 209 -3.01 8.60 -6.25
N ASN A 210 -3.79 7.51 -6.21
CA ASN A 210 -5.19 7.53 -6.55
C ASN A 210 -6.03 8.14 -5.41
N TYR A 211 -7.27 8.53 -5.72
CA TYR A 211 -8.18 9.20 -4.78
C TYR A 211 -8.48 8.37 -3.51
N ASN A 212 -8.77 7.08 -3.67
CA ASN A 212 -9.20 6.24 -2.57
C ASN A 212 -8.16 6.06 -1.46
N PRO A 213 -6.88 5.78 -1.72
CA PRO A 213 -5.84 5.74 -0.69
C PRO A 213 -5.80 7.01 0.18
N VAL A 214 -5.92 8.19 -0.44
CA VAL A 214 -5.91 9.47 0.28
C VAL A 214 -7.18 9.65 1.12
N LEU A 215 -8.35 9.33 0.59
CA LEU A 215 -9.60 9.38 1.33
C LEU A 215 -9.57 8.44 2.54
N TYR A 216 -9.10 7.21 2.37
CA TYR A 216 -8.98 6.25 3.48
C TYR A 216 -7.97 6.70 4.52
N ARG A 217 -6.86 7.29 4.10
CA ARG A 217 -5.87 7.87 5.03
C ARG A 217 -6.49 8.98 5.89
N LEU A 218 -7.31 9.86 5.31
CA LEU A 218 -8.01 10.91 6.06
C LEU A 218 -9.01 10.34 7.08
N TYR A 219 -9.67 9.21 6.75
CA TYR A 219 -10.51 8.48 7.69
C TYR A 219 -9.70 7.78 8.79
N ASP A 220 -8.58 7.17 8.45
CA ASP A 220 -7.73 6.45 9.40
C ASP A 220 -7.09 7.36 10.44
N LEU A 221 -6.75 8.58 10.03
CA LEU A 221 -6.23 9.63 10.90
C LEU A 221 -7.33 10.39 11.66
N ASN A 222 -8.59 9.96 11.52
CA ASN A 222 -9.73 10.63 12.14
C ASN A 222 -9.82 12.13 11.79
N ILE A 223 -9.40 12.50 10.58
CA ILE A 223 -9.52 13.86 10.02
C ILE A 223 -10.93 14.04 9.43
N LEU A 224 -11.44 13.00 8.76
CA LEU A 224 -12.81 12.93 8.27
C LEU A 224 -13.59 11.89 9.07
N LYS A 225 -14.85 12.19 9.37
CA LYS A 225 -15.77 11.21 9.93
C LYS A 225 -16.15 10.17 8.89
N ARG A 226 -16.06 8.88 9.27
CA ARG A 226 -16.63 7.81 8.47
C ARG A 226 -18.14 7.88 8.53
N LYS A 227 -18.82 7.74 7.39
CA LYS A 227 -20.27 7.62 7.37
C LYS A 227 -20.66 6.20 7.78
N GLU A 228 -21.61 6.04 8.72
CA GLU A 228 -22.07 4.74 9.25
C GLU A 228 -22.65 3.81 8.18
N TRP A 229 -23.18 4.33 7.06
CA TRP A 229 -23.75 3.51 6.00
C TRP A 229 -22.73 2.75 5.12
N TYR A 230 -21.44 2.98 5.29
CA TYR A 230 -20.39 2.11 4.74
C TYR A 230 -20.29 0.76 5.47
N TYR A 231 -21.06 0.54 6.54
CA TYR A 231 -21.09 -0.73 7.29
C TYR A 231 -22.13 -1.74 6.77
N TRP A 232 -22.99 -1.37 5.76
CA TRP A 232 -24.16 -2.15 5.40
C TRP A 232 -24.26 -2.60 3.93
N ASN A 233 -23.20 -2.49 3.12
CA ASN A 233 -23.21 -3.02 1.74
C ASN A 233 -22.06 -4.00 1.52
#